data_17a2bf576db8573ca7e2ed856323fe08
#
_entry.id   17a2bf576db8573ca7e2ed856323fe08
#
_cell.length_a   1.000
_cell.length_b   1.000
_cell.length_c   1.000
_cell.angle_alpha   90.00
_cell.angle_beta   90.00
_cell.angle_gamma   90.00
#
_symmetry.space_group_name_H-M   'P 1'
#
loop_
_entity.id
_entity.type
_entity.pdbx_description
1 polymer ?
#
loop_
_entity_poly.entity_id
_entity_poly.type
_entity_poly.pdbx_seq_one_letter_code
_entity_poly.pdbx_strand_id
1 'polypeptide(L)'
;MMINLQGQLNILKAMNIKPNFSQLAREYNLDRRTIKKYYDGYEGKSKTRNKGSKLDQYYNEIRDKLAINGVTVKGVYEYIKDKYNDIGTYSNFNKYIKTKELKPKKKINRHARFETPPGKQAQVDWKEDIKLTSKYGEVFNFNIFSYKLGNSRYCCFIYKKNRTQQDLFESLIECFKITGGVPKEILFDNMKTVIDITKDGRKINSKLKAFANDFGFKITLCKPRHSYTKGKVESANKFVEWILPYNGEIEDENHIVDLMKRINLKVNQSPSQATNVPPILLFQKEKEYLLPLPNKQIIESYMNCNRQTKVHKDSLIHYKGNKYSVPPKYIGKTVILKEKNQELQIYFNTDLISIHQLSNNKINYNKDDYTEILTSTLKNKSIDDIESLAEANLKQFDAFL
;
A
#
# COMPACT_ATOMS: atom_id res chain seq x y z
N MET A 1 34.85 -38.83 -12.96
CA MET A 1 34.86 -40.30 -13.19
C MET A 1 34.13 -40.73 -14.48
N MET A 2 32.96 -40.25 -14.85
CA MET A 2 32.25 -40.65 -16.09
C MET A 2 32.97 -40.31 -17.41
N ILE A 3 33.69 -39.20 -17.43
CA ILE A 3 34.44 -38.77 -18.67
C ILE A 3 35.49 -39.79 -19.06
N ASN A 4 36.13 -40.47 -18.12
CA ASN A 4 37.19 -41.44 -18.37
C ASN A 4 36.61 -42.76 -18.92
N LEU A 5 35.48 -43.24 -18.38
CA LEU A 5 34.81 -44.48 -18.86
C LEU A 5 34.34 -44.32 -20.31
N GLN A 6 33.69 -43.22 -20.65
CA GLN A 6 33.16 -43.01 -21.99
C GLN A 6 34.28 -42.89 -23.03
N GLY A 7 35.38 -42.21 -22.68
CA GLY A 7 36.60 -42.15 -23.49
C GLY A 7 37.20 -43.54 -23.74
N GLN A 8 37.32 -44.35 -22.68
CA GLN A 8 37.84 -45.72 -22.78
C GLN A 8 36.97 -46.62 -23.65
N LEU A 9 35.63 -46.54 -23.47
CA LEU A 9 34.68 -47.32 -24.28
C LEU A 9 34.72 -46.91 -25.77
N ASN A 10 34.87 -45.61 -26.05
CA ASN A 10 34.99 -45.08 -27.41
C ASN A 10 36.29 -45.56 -28.10
N ILE A 11 37.41 -45.59 -27.38
CA ILE A 11 38.70 -46.12 -27.90
C ILE A 11 38.54 -47.60 -28.21
N LEU A 12 38.02 -48.42 -27.28
CA LEU A 12 37.83 -49.85 -27.50
C LEU A 12 36.88 -50.13 -28.69
N LYS A 13 35.85 -49.31 -28.85
CA LYS A 13 34.91 -49.40 -29.99
C LYS A 13 35.59 -49.05 -31.31
N ALA A 14 36.41 -48.00 -31.34
CA ALA A 14 37.18 -47.61 -32.52
C ALA A 14 38.19 -48.67 -32.93
N MET A 15 38.74 -49.43 -31.97
CA MET A 15 39.69 -50.54 -32.22
C MET A 15 38.99 -51.88 -32.51
N ASN A 16 37.66 -51.90 -32.58
CA ASN A 16 36.81 -53.13 -32.71
C ASN A 16 37.05 -54.18 -31.61
N ILE A 17 37.54 -53.77 -30.45
CA ILE A 17 37.75 -54.63 -29.29
C ILE A 17 36.54 -54.66 -28.43
N LYS A 18 35.95 -55.85 -28.22
CA LYS A 18 34.83 -56.06 -27.30
C LYS A 18 35.31 -56.04 -25.84
N PRO A 19 34.90 -55.06 -25.02
CA PRO A 19 35.39 -54.93 -23.66
C PRO A 19 34.83 -56.05 -22.75
N ASN A 20 35.56 -56.37 -21.69
CA ASN A 20 35.04 -57.16 -20.60
C ASN A 20 34.14 -56.31 -19.71
N PHE A 21 32.81 -56.30 -19.99
CA PHE A 21 31.82 -55.50 -19.30
C PHE A 21 31.75 -55.77 -17.79
N SER A 22 32.07 -57.01 -17.35
CA SER A 22 32.04 -57.37 -15.93
C SER A 22 33.27 -56.80 -15.17
N GLN A 23 34.41 -56.70 -15.84
CA GLN A 23 35.59 -56.10 -15.26
C GLN A 23 35.41 -54.58 -15.14
N LEU A 24 34.97 -53.91 -16.20
CA LEU A 24 34.70 -52.49 -16.20
C LEU A 24 33.60 -52.09 -15.19
N ALA A 25 32.59 -52.95 -15.02
CA ALA A 25 31.55 -52.76 -14.03
C ALA A 25 32.11 -52.71 -12.59
N ARG A 26 33.06 -53.59 -12.27
CA ARG A 26 33.76 -53.58 -10.97
C ARG A 26 34.69 -52.39 -10.82
N GLU A 27 35.46 -52.06 -11.85
CA GLU A 27 36.41 -50.95 -11.85
C GLU A 27 35.74 -49.59 -11.66
N TYR A 28 34.60 -49.36 -12.31
CA TYR A 28 33.88 -48.13 -12.28
C TYR A 28 32.70 -48.10 -11.29
N ASN A 29 32.52 -49.18 -10.53
CA ASN A 29 31.39 -49.35 -9.57
C ASN A 29 30.03 -49.08 -10.21
N LEU A 30 29.79 -49.64 -11.40
CA LEU A 30 28.56 -49.51 -12.17
C LEU A 30 28.00 -50.90 -12.52
N ASP A 31 26.69 -50.92 -12.81
CA ASP A 31 26.06 -52.15 -13.30
C ASP A 31 26.55 -52.52 -14.69
N ARG A 32 26.82 -53.83 -14.94
CA ARG A 32 27.27 -54.36 -16.22
C ARG A 32 26.41 -53.95 -17.41
N ARG A 33 25.09 -53.89 -17.19
CA ARG A 33 24.14 -53.47 -18.23
C ARG A 33 24.27 -51.98 -18.55
N THR A 34 24.64 -51.16 -17.58
CA THR A 34 24.92 -49.76 -17.77
C THR A 34 26.18 -49.57 -18.62
N ILE A 35 27.27 -50.27 -18.33
CA ILE A 35 28.51 -50.24 -19.16
C ILE A 35 28.20 -50.67 -20.58
N LYS A 36 27.43 -51.76 -20.78
CA LYS A 36 27.05 -52.20 -22.12
C LYS A 36 26.22 -51.16 -22.88
N LYS A 37 25.27 -50.51 -22.21
CA LYS A 37 24.48 -49.40 -22.81
C LYS A 37 25.37 -48.26 -23.31
N TYR A 38 26.37 -47.84 -22.51
CA TYR A 38 27.34 -46.80 -22.95
C TYR A 38 28.16 -47.24 -24.14
N TYR A 39 28.63 -48.51 -24.16
CA TYR A 39 29.33 -49.09 -25.30
C TYR A 39 28.48 -49.16 -26.56
N ASP A 40 27.18 -49.45 -26.42
CA ASP A 40 26.21 -49.51 -27.51
C ASP A 40 25.78 -48.12 -28.00
N GLY A 41 26.31 -47.00 -27.40
CA GLY A 41 26.07 -45.65 -27.86
C GLY A 41 25.01 -44.88 -27.03
N TYR A 42 24.69 -45.36 -25.82
CA TYR A 42 23.81 -44.59 -24.92
C TYR A 42 24.55 -43.40 -24.32
N GLU A 43 24.18 -42.18 -24.70
CA GLU A 43 24.79 -40.92 -24.24
C GLU A 43 24.16 -40.36 -22.93
N GLY A 44 23.48 -41.17 -22.15
CA GLY A 44 22.79 -40.76 -20.94
C GLY A 44 21.28 -40.62 -21.14
N LYS A 45 20.59 -40.17 -20.12
CA LYS A 45 19.13 -39.90 -20.22
C LYS A 45 18.87 -38.88 -21.31
N SER A 46 18.05 -39.24 -22.30
CA SER A 46 17.58 -38.28 -23.31
C SER A 46 17.18 -36.97 -22.63
N LYS A 47 17.64 -35.84 -23.18
CA LYS A 47 17.20 -34.52 -22.70
C LYS A 47 15.71 -34.57 -22.54
N THR A 48 15.22 -34.31 -21.30
CA THR A 48 13.81 -34.33 -20.92
C THR A 48 12.98 -33.62 -21.98
N ARG A 49 11.91 -34.28 -22.42
CA ARG A 49 10.93 -33.74 -23.39
C ARG A 49 10.61 -32.30 -23.01
N ASN A 50 10.89 -31.36 -23.90
CA ASN A 50 10.53 -29.95 -23.72
C ASN A 50 9.00 -29.83 -23.78
N LYS A 51 8.33 -30.09 -22.64
CA LYS A 51 6.89 -29.78 -22.51
C LYS A 51 6.79 -28.27 -22.33
N GLY A 52 6.05 -27.62 -23.20
CA GLY A 52 5.65 -26.22 -23.01
C GLY A 52 5.07 -26.02 -21.61
N SER A 53 5.34 -24.87 -21.00
CA SER A 53 4.79 -24.52 -19.71
C SER A 53 3.34 -24.06 -19.90
N LYS A 54 2.43 -24.41 -18.95
CA LYS A 54 1.09 -23.82 -18.89
C LYS A 54 1.13 -22.27 -18.83
N LEU A 55 2.24 -21.70 -18.38
CA LEU A 55 2.46 -20.25 -18.29
C LEU A 55 2.85 -19.61 -19.63
N ASP A 56 3.19 -20.40 -20.65
CA ASP A 56 3.59 -19.84 -21.97
C ASP A 56 2.44 -19.06 -22.63
N GLN A 57 1.18 -19.43 -22.40
CA GLN A 57 0.01 -18.68 -22.86
C GLN A 57 -0.09 -17.26 -22.25
N TYR A 58 0.46 -17.06 -21.05
CA TYR A 58 0.46 -15.78 -20.34
C TYR A 58 1.80 -15.04 -20.46
N TYR A 59 2.73 -15.52 -21.28
CA TYR A 59 4.09 -14.99 -21.34
C TYR A 59 4.15 -13.47 -21.57
N ASN A 60 3.41 -12.97 -22.56
CA ASN A 60 3.42 -11.54 -22.88
C ASN A 60 2.88 -10.69 -21.71
N GLU A 61 1.74 -11.09 -21.13
CA GLU A 61 1.16 -10.39 -20.00
C GLU A 61 2.09 -10.40 -18.77
N ILE A 62 2.70 -11.55 -18.46
CA ILE A 62 3.68 -11.68 -17.38
C ILE A 62 4.89 -10.76 -17.63
N ARG A 63 5.42 -10.73 -18.84
CA ARG A 63 6.56 -9.87 -19.23
C ARG A 63 6.21 -8.40 -19.07
N ASP A 64 5.05 -7.99 -19.58
CA ASP A 64 4.61 -6.58 -19.58
C ASP A 64 4.34 -6.09 -18.16
N LYS A 65 3.71 -6.93 -17.31
CA LYS A 65 3.50 -6.59 -15.89
C LYS A 65 4.83 -6.57 -15.10
N LEU A 66 5.81 -7.42 -15.42
CA LEU A 66 7.13 -7.38 -14.80
C LEU A 66 7.98 -6.18 -15.26
N ALA A 67 7.67 -5.58 -16.40
CA ALA A 67 8.33 -4.36 -16.90
C ALA A 67 7.89 -3.09 -16.13
N ILE A 68 6.76 -3.12 -15.44
CA ILE A 68 6.29 -1.98 -14.63
C ILE A 68 7.28 -1.74 -13.47
N ASN A 69 7.74 -0.49 -13.34
CA ASN A 69 8.72 -0.15 -12.31
C ASN A 69 8.17 -0.41 -10.89
N GLY A 70 8.97 -1.05 -10.05
CA GLY A 70 8.60 -1.38 -8.67
C GLY A 70 7.82 -2.69 -8.50
N VAL A 71 7.36 -3.34 -9.56
CA VAL A 71 6.60 -4.59 -9.48
C VAL A 71 7.46 -5.75 -8.98
N THR A 72 6.89 -6.59 -8.11
CA THR A 72 7.54 -7.81 -7.61
C THR A 72 7.04 -9.05 -8.34
N VAL A 73 7.88 -10.09 -8.46
CA VAL A 73 7.47 -11.39 -9.06
C VAL A 73 6.26 -11.97 -8.32
N LYS A 74 6.20 -11.81 -6.99
CA LYS A 74 5.07 -12.29 -6.19
C LYS A 74 3.80 -11.49 -6.48
N GLY A 75 3.92 -10.17 -6.66
CA GLY A 75 2.79 -9.32 -7.05
C GLY A 75 2.19 -9.73 -8.39
N VAL A 76 3.04 -9.98 -9.41
CA VAL A 76 2.57 -10.46 -10.70
C VAL A 76 1.92 -11.84 -10.58
N TYR A 77 2.50 -12.76 -9.78
CA TYR A 77 1.88 -14.06 -9.54
C TYR A 77 0.47 -13.94 -8.95
N GLU A 78 0.30 -13.07 -7.94
CA GLU A 78 -1.02 -12.87 -7.30
C GLU A 78 -2.02 -12.24 -8.27
N TYR A 79 -1.60 -11.26 -9.08
CA TYR A 79 -2.42 -10.68 -10.14
C TYR A 79 -2.87 -11.70 -11.18
N ILE A 80 -1.93 -12.50 -11.72
CA ILE A 80 -2.25 -13.53 -12.73
C ILE A 80 -3.16 -14.62 -12.12
N LYS A 81 -2.96 -14.95 -10.82
CA LYS A 81 -3.79 -15.92 -10.12
C LYS A 81 -5.22 -15.43 -9.89
N ASP A 82 -5.39 -14.13 -9.61
CA ASP A 82 -6.72 -13.53 -9.46
C ASP A 82 -7.50 -13.50 -10.79
N LYS A 83 -6.77 -13.35 -11.91
CA LYS A 83 -7.35 -13.29 -13.26
C LYS A 83 -7.59 -14.68 -13.88
N TYR A 84 -6.69 -15.63 -13.59
CA TYR A 84 -6.66 -16.99 -14.17
C TYR A 84 -6.50 -18.04 -13.08
N ASN A 85 -7.49 -18.88 -12.89
CA ASN A 85 -7.52 -19.85 -11.77
C ASN A 85 -6.48 -20.97 -11.83
N ASP A 86 -5.94 -21.34 -13.01
CA ASP A 86 -5.03 -22.52 -13.19
C ASP A 86 -3.61 -22.12 -13.63
N ILE A 87 -2.90 -21.36 -12.80
CA ILE A 87 -1.51 -20.97 -13.07
C ILE A 87 -0.47 -21.78 -12.27
N GLY A 88 -0.94 -22.69 -11.42
CA GLY A 88 -0.07 -23.52 -10.60
C GLY A 88 0.52 -22.79 -9.37
N THR A 89 1.56 -23.38 -8.79
CA THR A 89 2.18 -22.85 -7.56
C THR A 89 3.13 -21.68 -7.84
N TYR A 90 3.32 -20.80 -6.84
CA TYR A 90 4.30 -19.72 -6.90
C TYR A 90 5.74 -20.22 -7.17
N SER A 91 6.10 -21.40 -6.65
CA SER A 91 7.41 -21.99 -6.90
C SER A 91 7.64 -22.28 -8.38
N ASN A 92 6.63 -22.84 -9.06
CA ASN A 92 6.66 -23.09 -10.50
C ASN A 92 6.69 -21.78 -11.30
N PHE A 93 5.88 -20.80 -10.91
CA PHE A 93 5.87 -19.47 -11.52
C PHE A 93 7.25 -18.80 -11.40
N ASN A 94 7.85 -18.79 -10.22
CA ASN A 94 9.19 -18.21 -10.01
C ASN A 94 10.29 -18.95 -10.78
N LYS A 95 10.19 -20.30 -10.91
CA LYS A 95 11.08 -21.08 -11.75
C LYS A 95 10.94 -20.69 -13.22
N TYR A 96 9.70 -20.51 -13.70
CA TYR A 96 9.41 -20.05 -15.05
C TYR A 96 10.05 -18.70 -15.36
N ILE A 97 9.85 -17.69 -14.46
CA ILE A 97 10.45 -16.35 -14.58
C ILE A 97 11.99 -16.42 -14.66
N LYS A 98 12.61 -17.29 -13.87
CA LYS A 98 14.06 -17.50 -13.89
C LYS A 98 14.54 -18.17 -15.18
N THR A 99 13.81 -19.19 -15.66
CA THR A 99 14.14 -19.93 -16.88
C THR A 99 14.00 -19.07 -18.14
N LYS A 100 13.00 -18.18 -18.16
CA LYS A 100 12.77 -17.22 -19.26
C LYS A 100 13.57 -15.91 -19.11
N GLU A 101 14.41 -15.80 -18.05
CA GLU A 101 15.25 -14.63 -17.75
C GLU A 101 14.50 -13.28 -17.70
N LEU A 102 13.23 -13.32 -17.30
CA LEU A 102 12.35 -12.15 -17.30
C LEU A 102 12.70 -11.11 -16.21
N LYS A 103 13.56 -11.46 -15.24
CA LYS A 103 13.98 -10.54 -14.18
C LYS A 103 15.46 -10.69 -13.80
N PRO A 104 16.22 -9.58 -13.65
CA PRO A 104 17.62 -9.65 -13.27
C PRO A 104 17.82 -10.19 -11.84
N LYS A 105 18.96 -10.86 -11.61
CA LYS A 105 19.36 -11.39 -10.30
C LYS A 105 19.61 -10.24 -9.32
N LYS A 106 18.96 -10.25 -8.15
CA LYS A 106 19.18 -9.25 -7.07
C LYS A 106 20.38 -9.66 -6.20
N LYS A 107 21.20 -8.68 -5.79
CA LYS A 107 22.23 -8.87 -4.75
C LYS A 107 21.54 -9.14 -3.41
N ILE A 108 22.03 -10.13 -2.65
CA ILE A 108 21.49 -10.50 -1.33
C ILE A 108 22.25 -9.72 -0.26
N ASN A 109 21.57 -8.81 0.44
CA ASN A 109 22.08 -8.15 1.64
C ASN A 109 21.69 -8.95 2.88
N ARG A 110 22.65 -9.20 3.77
CA ARG A 110 22.43 -9.96 5.03
C ARG A 110 22.19 -8.98 6.17
N HIS A 111 21.14 -9.19 6.97
CA HIS A 111 20.80 -8.39 8.14
C HIS A 111 20.45 -9.30 9.33
N ALA A 112 20.81 -8.87 10.54
CA ALA A 112 20.42 -9.56 11.76
C ALA A 112 18.90 -9.47 11.96
N ARG A 113 18.29 -10.56 12.44
CA ARG A 113 16.85 -10.62 12.72
C ARG A 113 16.59 -10.27 14.19
N PHE A 114 15.61 -9.38 14.42
CA PHE A 114 15.17 -8.99 15.75
C PHE A 114 13.71 -9.36 15.95
N GLU A 115 13.40 -10.02 17.06
CA GLU A 115 12.04 -10.35 17.46
C GLU A 115 11.58 -9.40 18.58
N THR A 116 10.26 -9.16 18.63
CA THR A 116 9.61 -8.34 19.66
C THR A 116 8.56 -9.15 20.39
N PRO A 117 8.41 -8.98 21.72
CA PRO A 117 7.30 -9.61 22.45
C PRO A 117 5.93 -9.19 21.92
N PRO A 118 4.88 -9.99 22.19
CA PRO A 118 3.51 -9.67 21.79
C PRO A 118 3.07 -8.31 22.34
N GLY A 119 2.31 -7.55 21.53
CA GLY A 119 1.77 -6.24 21.90
C GLY A 119 2.78 -5.14 22.19
N LYS A 120 4.10 -5.44 22.13
CA LYS A 120 5.13 -4.48 22.50
C LYS A 120 5.31 -3.38 21.46
N GLN A 121 5.44 -3.74 20.18
CA GLN A 121 5.83 -2.78 19.15
C GLN A 121 5.04 -2.97 17.86
N ALA A 122 4.60 -1.85 17.27
CA ALA A 122 4.27 -1.76 15.87
C ALA A 122 5.31 -0.91 15.13
N GLN A 123 5.46 -1.16 13.83
CA GLN A 123 6.27 -0.36 12.92
C GLN A 123 5.36 0.25 11.87
N VAL A 124 5.58 1.52 11.54
CA VAL A 124 4.78 2.24 10.55
C VAL A 124 5.66 2.88 9.48
N ASP A 125 5.10 2.97 8.27
CA ASP A 125 5.75 3.58 7.12
C ASP A 125 4.73 4.06 6.10
N TRP A 126 5.16 4.96 5.21
CA TRP A 126 4.41 5.35 4.03
C TRP A 126 5.03 4.73 2.78
N LYS A 127 4.21 4.12 1.95
CA LYS A 127 4.54 3.91 0.54
C LYS A 127 3.96 5.10 -0.22
N GLU A 128 4.88 5.95 -0.67
CA GLU A 128 4.57 7.28 -1.17
C GLU A 128 4.40 7.30 -2.69
N ASP A 129 3.59 8.27 -3.16
CA ASP A 129 3.48 8.66 -4.57
C ASP A 129 3.24 7.50 -5.54
N ILE A 130 2.33 6.58 -5.15
CA ILE A 130 1.91 5.48 -6.01
C ILE A 130 1.01 6.06 -7.11
N LYS A 131 1.38 5.80 -8.36
CA LYS A 131 0.60 6.22 -9.52
C LYS A 131 0.02 5.01 -10.22
N LEU A 132 -1.28 5.01 -10.42
CA LEU A 132 -2.00 4.02 -11.22
C LEU A 132 -2.89 4.74 -12.23
N THR A 133 -2.93 4.21 -13.44
CA THR A 133 -3.82 4.70 -14.49
C THR A 133 -5.06 3.81 -14.52
N SER A 134 -6.24 4.42 -14.62
CA SER A 134 -7.49 3.67 -14.81
C SER A 134 -7.59 3.11 -16.22
N LYS A 135 -8.55 2.21 -16.44
CA LYS A 135 -8.92 1.73 -17.79
C LYS A 135 -9.47 2.82 -18.70
N TYR A 136 -9.85 3.96 -18.10
CA TYR A 136 -10.35 5.13 -18.81
C TYR A 136 -9.30 6.21 -19.04
N GLY A 137 -8.03 5.98 -18.64
CA GLY A 137 -6.91 6.93 -18.76
C GLY A 137 -6.78 7.94 -17.63
N GLU A 138 -7.64 7.89 -16.60
CA GLU A 138 -7.50 8.72 -15.41
C GLU A 138 -6.30 8.27 -14.57
N VAL A 139 -5.49 9.23 -14.08
CA VAL A 139 -4.31 8.94 -13.25
C VAL A 139 -4.62 9.21 -11.79
N PHE A 140 -4.57 8.17 -10.98
CA PHE A 140 -4.67 8.25 -9.53
C PHE A 140 -3.27 8.34 -8.90
N ASN A 141 -3.05 9.38 -8.11
CA ASN A 141 -1.84 9.53 -7.29
C ASN A 141 -2.24 9.45 -5.82
N PHE A 142 -1.68 8.50 -5.10
CA PHE A 142 -2.06 8.20 -3.72
C PHE A 142 -0.91 7.62 -2.91
N ASN A 143 -1.14 7.47 -1.62
CA ASN A 143 -0.19 6.93 -0.67
C ASN A 143 -0.85 5.79 0.12
N ILE A 144 -0.04 4.84 0.57
CA ILE A 144 -0.49 3.77 1.46
C ILE A 144 0.26 3.86 2.77
N PHE A 145 -0.50 4.03 3.86
CA PHE A 145 0.03 3.89 5.20
C PHE A 145 0.15 2.41 5.56
N SER A 146 1.34 1.98 5.87
CA SER A 146 1.66 0.61 6.25
C SER A 146 1.90 0.53 7.75
N TYR A 147 1.10 -0.28 8.44
CA TYR A 147 1.24 -0.60 9.85
C TYR A 147 1.49 -2.09 10.01
N LYS A 148 2.48 -2.48 10.83
CA LYS A 148 2.83 -3.87 11.06
C LYS A 148 3.14 -4.15 12.52
N LEU A 149 2.43 -5.08 13.13
CA LEU A 149 2.73 -5.56 14.47
C LEU A 149 4.05 -6.35 14.50
N GLY A 150 4.81 -6.14 15.54
CA GLY A 150 6.18 -6.63 15.66
C GLY A 150 6.30 -8.12 15.91
N ASN A 151 5.34 -8.75 16.58
CA ASN A 151 5.34 -10.17 16.91
C ASN A 151 4.60 -10.98 15.84
N SER A 152 3.29 -10.83 15.69
CA SER A 152 2.46 -11.59 14.76
C SER A 152 2.77 -11.32 13.29
N ARG A 153 3.38 -10.19 12.97
CA ARG A 153 3.54 -9.67 11.61
C ARG A 153 2.22 -9.24 10.95
N TYR A 154 1.15 -9.12 11.72
CA TYR A 154 -0.13 -8.64 11.23
C TYR A 154 0.01 -7.25 10.62
N CYS A 155 -0.50 -7.08 9.40
CA CYS A 155 -0.36 -5.86 8.62
C CYS A 155 -1.72 -5.17 8.43
N CYS A 156 -1.70 -3.83 8.46
CA CYS A 156 -2.79 -3.00 7.97
C CYS A 156 -2.22 -2.05 6.91
N PHE A 157 -2.89 -1.95 5.75
CA PHE A 157 -2.56 -1.02 4.67
C PHE A 157 -3.75 -0.10 4.46
N ILE A 158 -3.57 1.19 4.71
CA ILE A 158 -4.63 2.20 4.66
C ILE A 158 -4.36 3.15 3.49
N TYR A 159 -5.34 3.29 2.60
CA TYR A 159 -5.30 4.23 1.49
C TYR A 159 -5.46 5.68 1.98
N LYS A 160 -4.64 6.59 1.48
CA LYS A 160 -4.75 8.04 1.72
C LYS A 160 -4.30 8.83 0.48
N LYS A 161 -5.01 9.90 0.16
CA LYS A 161 -4.58 10.84 -0.90
C LYS A 161 -3.34 11.63 -0.51
N ASN A 162 -3.28 12.06 0.75
CA ASN A 162 -2.22 12.90 1.29
C ASN A 162 -1.47 12.19 2.43
N ARG A 163 -0.42 12.84 2.92
CA ARG A 163 0.43 12.38 4.03
C ARG A 163 0.56 13.49 5.09
N THR A 164 -0.55 14.16 5.37
CA THR A 164 -0.59 15.18 6.40
C THR A 164 -0.51 14.56 7.80
N GLN A 165 -0.30 15.37 8.81
CA GLN A 165 -0.36 14.89 10.19
C GLN A 165 -1.73 14.33 10.55
N GLN A 166 -2.79 14.89 9.97
CA GLN A 166 -4.14 14.39 10.11
C GLN A 166 -4.30 12.99 9.49
N ASP A 167 -3.78 12.80 8.26
CA ASP A 167 -3.81 11.48 7.61
C ASP A 167 -3.06 10.43 8.43
N LEU A 168 -1.96 10.82 9.11
CA LEU A 168 -1.21 9.94 10.01
C LEU A 168 -2.07 9.51 11.21
N PHE A 169 -2.74 10.46 11.89
CA PHE A 169 -3.58 10.17 13.06
C PHE A 169 -4.78 9.30 12.68
N GLU A 170 -5.49 9.65 11.61
CA GLU A 170 -6.60 8.86 11.10
C GLU A 170 -6.19 7.43 10.74
N SER A 171 -5.04 7.28 10.05
CA SER A 171 -4.53 5.95 9.67
C SER A 171 -4.15 5.11 10.88
N LEU A 172 -3.53 5.72 11.91
CA LEU A 172 -3.23 5.04 13.17
C LEU A 172 -4.50 4.60 13.89
N ILE A 173 -5.50 5.49 14.00
CA ILE A 173 -6.79 5.18 14.64
C ILE A 173 -7.49 4.04 13.90
N GLU A 174 -7.49 4.07 12.57
CA GLU A 174 -8.07 3.00 11.76
C GLU A 174 -7.36 1.66 12.01
N CYS A 175 -6.02 1.65 12.05
CA CYS A 175 -5.25 0.46 12.39
C CYS A 175 -5.57 -0.03 13.81
N PHE A 176 -5.68 0.86 14.81
CA PHE A 176 -6.02 0.49 16.19
C PHE A 176 -7.45 -0.08 16.29
N LYS A 177 -8.41 0.44 15.53
CA LYS A 177 -9.76 -0.12 15.45
C LYS A 177 -9.75 -1.54 14.82
N ILE A 178 -8.98 -1.73 13.74
CA ILE A 178 -8.83 -3.04 13.08
C ILE A 178 -8.17 -4.06 14.01
N THR A 179 -7.13 -3.65 14.75
CA THR A 179 -6.42 -4.54 15.70
C THR A 179 -7.14 -4.66 17.04
N GLY A 180 -8.13 -3.81 17.33
CA GLY A 180 -8.88 -3.80 18.58
C GLY A 180 -8.05 -3.31 19.78
N GLY A 181 -6.92 -2.62 19.55
CA GLY A 181 -6.07 -2.10 20.62
C GLY A 181 -4.82 -1.38 20.10
N VAL A 182 -4.05 -0.84 21.03
CA VAL A 182 -2.87 0.01 20.79
C VAL A 182 -1.60 -0.73 21.24
N PRO A 183 -0.52 -0.80 20.44
CA PRO A 183 0.76 -1.38 20.89
C PRO A 183 1.43 -0.46 21.91
N LYS A 184 2.25 -1.03 22.79
CA LYS A 184 2.95 -0.24 23.83
C LYS A 184 3.93 0.78 23.27
N GLU A 185 4.47 0.55 22.07
CA GLU A 185 5.33 1.49 21.35
C GLU A 185 5.10 1.41 19.84
N ILE A 186 5.33 2.54 19.16
CA ILE A 186 5.30 2.61 17.71
C ILE A 186 6.63 3.15 17.20
N LEU A 187 7.25 2.42 16.28
CA LEU A 187 8.48 2.81 15.61
C LEU A 187 8.15 3.60 14.34
N PHE A 188 8.54 4.87 14.34
CA PHE A 188 8.38 5.79 13.23
C PHE A 188 9.71 6.03 12.49
N ASP A 189 9.62 6.34 11.22
CA ASP A 189 10.73 6.96 10.51
C ASP A 189 10.83 8.46 10.82
N ASN A 190 11.96 9.07 10.41
CA ASN A 190 12.22 10.50 10.59
C ASN A 190 11.46 11.36 9.56
N MET A 191 10.15 11.16 9.44
CA MET A 191 9.30 11.94 8.53
C MET A 191 8.89 13.29 9.14
N LYS A 192 8.57 14.28 8.28
CA LYS A 192 8.18 15.63 8.71
C LYS A 192 6.94 15.69 9.62
N THR A 193 6.04 14.73 9.52
CA THR A 193 4.85 14.61 10.38
C THR A 193 5.17 14.10 11.78
N VAL A 194 6.38 13.57 12.00
CA VAL A 194 6.84 12.99 13.26
C VAL A 194 7.88 13.87 13.93
N ILE A 195 8.75 14.54 13.17
CA ILE A 195 9.87 15.31 13.66
C ILE A 195 9.80 16.74 13.14
N ASP A 196 9.88 17.70 14.07
CA ASP A 196 10.10 19.10 13.78
C ASP A 196 11.61 19.40 13.81
N ILE A 197 12.10 20.05 12.76
CA ILE A 197 13.48 20.54 12.71
C ILE A 197 13.49 21.95 13.28
N THR A 198 14.08 22.12 14.45
CA THR A 198 14.24 23.42 15.14
C THR A 198 15.70 23.84 15.15
N LYS A 199 15.97 25.10 15.55
CA LYS A 199 17.34 25.61 15.73
C LYS A 199 18.14 24.77 16.73
N ASP A 200 17.48 24.21 17.74
CA ASP A 200 18.06 23.35 18.79
C ASP A 200 18.17 21.86 18.38
N GLY A 201 17.89 21.53 17.11
CA GLY A 201 17.96 20.17 16.61
C GLY A 201 16.59 19.55 16.29
N ARG A 202 16.52 18.20 16.30
CA ARG A 202 15.33 17.44 15.95
C ARG A 202 14.50 17.17 17.21
N LYS A 203 13.25 17.62 17.22
CA LYS A 203 12.28 17.37 18.31
C LYS A 203 11.09 16.61 17.78
N ILE A 204 10.53 15.69 18.56
CA ILE A 204 9.27 15.02 18.19
C ILE A 204 8.17 16.07 18.19
N ASN A 205 7.35 16.05 17.13
CA ASN A 205 6.23 16.96 16.96
C ASN A 205 5.30 16.95 18.19
N SER A 206 4.90 18.13 18.66
CA SER A 206 4.09 18.28 19.88
C SER A 206 2.71 17.64 19.76
N LYS A 207 2.05 17.74 18.60
CA LYS A 207 0.75 17.14 18.35
C LYS A 207 0.84 15.61 18.36
N LEU A 208 1.92 15.04 17.81
CA LEU A 208 2.16 13.59 17.87
C LEU A 208 2.43 13.12 19.31
N LYS A 209 3.14 13.94 20.13
CA LYS A 209 3.33 13.61 21.55
C LYS A 209 2.00 13.59 22.30
N ALA A 210 1.12 14.58 22.08
CA ALA A 210 -0.22 14.63 22.67
C ALA A 210 -1.02 13.39 22.26
N PHE A 211 -1.07 13.09 20.97
CA PHE A 211 -1.73 11.90 20.44
C PHE A 211 -1.21 10.60 21.08
N ALA A 212 0.11 10.46 21.19
CA ALA A 212 0.71 9.26 21.79
C ALA A 212 0.37 9.12 23.29
N ASN A 213 0.32 10.23 24.03
CA ASN A 213 -0.10 10.25 25.44
C ASN A 213 -1.58 9.84 25.57
N ASP A 214 -2.46 10.40 24.74
CA ASP A 214 -3.90 10.13 24.78
C ASP A 214 -4.24 8.68 24.41
N PHE A 215 -3.40 8.05 23.55
CA PHE A 215 -3.53 6.64 23.14
C PHE A 215 -2.66 5.68 23.96
N GLY A 216 -1.81 6.19 24.87
CA GLY A 216 -1.02 5.41 25.82
C GLY A 216 0.19 4.70 25.22
N PHE A 217 0.69 5.08 24.05
CA PHE A 217 1.86 4.44 23.45
C PHE A 217 3.10 5.31 23.46
N LYS A 218 4.27 4.67 23.47
CA LYS A 218 5.57 5.33 23.37
C LYS A 218 5.97 5.56 21.91
N ILE A 219 6.44 6.76 21.57
CA ILE A 219 7.05 7.07 20.28
C ILE A 219 8.50 6.62 20.29
N THR A 220 8.88 5.79 19.33
CA THR A 220 10.26 5.37 19.09
C THR A 220 10.66 5.79 17.68
N LEU A 221 11.85 6.37 17.52
CA LEU A 221 12.36 6.81 16.22
C LEU A 221 13.41 5.85 15.68
N CYS A 222 13.41 5.65 14.38
CA CYS A 222 14.49 4.92 13.72
C CYS A 222 15.81 5.68 13.87
N LYS A 223 16.87 4.97 14.25
CA LYS A 223 18.22 5.55 14.27
C LYS A 223 18.62 5.93 12.85
N PRO A 224 19.14 7.14 12.62
CA PRO A 224 19.62 7.55 11.31
C PRO A 224 20.64 6.55 10.75
N ARG A 225 20.52 6.19 9.47
CA ARG A 225 21.38 5.23 8.76
C ARG A 225 21.34 3.77 9.26
N HIS A 226 20.39 3.41 10.13
CA HIS A 226 20.18 2.04 10.60
C HIS A 226 18.86 1.47 10.05
N SER A 227 18.75 1.33 8.72
CA SER A 227 17.56 0.82 8.04
C SER A 227 17.08 -0.56 8.52
N TYR A 228 18.00 -1.38 9.07
CA TYR A 228 17.66 -2.70 9.60
C TYR A 228 16.69 -2.67 10.79
N THR A 229 16.59 -1.57 11.54
CA THR A 229 15.63 -1.44 12.66
C THR A 229 14.18 -1.40 12.17
N LYS A 230 13.94 -0.97 10.92
CA LYS A 230 12.64 -0.86 10.26
C LYS A 230 12.31 -2.02 9.31
N GLY A 231 13.17 -3.03 9.24
CA GLY A 231 13.07 -4.13 8.26
C GLY A 231 11.74 -4.89 8.25
N LYS A 232 10.96 -4.84 9.34
CA LYS A 232 9.64 -5.49 9.40
C LYS A 232 8.61 -4.77 8.53
N VAL A 233 8.48 -3.44 8.65
CA VAL A 233 7.52 -2.67 7.85
C VAL A 233 8.02 -2.44 6.41
N GLU A 234 9.32 -2.30 6.17
CA GLU A 234 9.86 -2.26 4.81
C GLU A 234 9.52 -3.55 4.04
N SER A 235 9.54 -4.70 4.73
CA SER A 235 9.08 -5.96 4.13
C SER A 235 7.57 -5.96 3.85
N ALA A 236 6.78 -5.18 4.59
CA ALA A 236 5.34 -5.03 4.35
C ALA A 236 5.06 -4.17 3.10
N ASN A 237 5.86 -3.14 2.86
CA ASN A 237 5.70 -2.29 1.68
C ASN A 237 5.85 -3.05 0.35
N LYS A 238 6.51 -4.21 0.35
CA LYS A 238 6.54 -5.11 -0.81
C LYS A 238 5.18 -5.72 -1.14
N PHE A 239 4.29 -5.85 -0.15
CA PHE A 239 2.92 -6.32 -0.39
C PHE A 239 2.06 -5.22 -0.99
N VAL A 240 2.31 -3.96 -0.65
CA VAL A 240 1.64 -2.82 -1.29
C VAL A 240 1.94 -2.80 -2.80
N GLU A 241 3.16 -3.20 -3.21
CA GLU A 241 3.53 -3.30 -4.62
C GLU A 241 2.69 -4.32 -5.42
N TRP A 242 1.90 -5.17 -4.76
CA TRP A 242 0.98 -6.10 -5.44
C TRP A 242 -0.19 -5.38 -6.12
N ILE A 243 -0.43 -4.11 -5.81
CA ILE A 243 -1.41 -3.30 -6.53
C ILE A 243 -0.90 -2.84 -7.90
N LEU A 244 0.42 -2.70 -8.09
CA LEU A 244 1.01 -2.16 -9.31
C LEU A 244 0.67 -2.94 -10.59
N PRO A 245 0.55 -4.28 -10.60
CA PRO A 245 0.11 -5.03 -11.78
C PRO A 245 -1.28 -4.68 -12.29
N TYR A 246 -2.14 -4.09 -11.44
CA TYR A 246 -3.49 -3.64 -11.82
C TYR A 246 -3.50 -2.29 -12.55
N ASN A 247 -2.33 -1.69 -12.81
CA ASN A 247 -2.21 -0.48 -13.61
C ASN A 247 -2.83 -0.67 -15.01
N GLY A 248 -3.73 0.21 -15.39
CA GLY A 248 -4.53 0.11 -16.62
C GLY A 248 -5.84 -0.70 -16.48
N GLU A 249 -6.10 -1.28 -15.30
CA GLU A 249 -7.29 -2.10 -15.03
C GLU A 249 -8.16 -1.53 -13.89
N ILE A 250 -7.72 -0.45 -13.28
CA ILE A 250 -8.46 0.25 -12.22
C ILE A 250 -9.68 0.95 -12.84
N GLU A 251 -10.81 0.89 -12.16
CA GLU A 251 -12.03 1.60 -12.57
C GLU A 251 -12.08 3.00 -11.96
N ASP A 252 -12.01 3.07 -10.64
CA ASP A 252 -12.11 4.28 -9.84
C ASP A 252 -11.28 4.17 -8.55
N GLU A 253 -11.38 5.19 -7.71
CA GLU A 253 -10.71 5.23 -6.40
C GLU A 253 -11.22 4.14 -5.43
N ASN A 254 -12.52 3.81 -5.48
CA ASN A 254 -13.10 2.77 -4.63
C ASN A 254 -12.53 1.40 -4.99
N HIS A 255 -12.30 1.14 -6.27
CA HIS A 255 -11.64 -0.08 -6.73
C HIS A 255 -10.22 -0.21 -6.14
N ILE A 256 -9.46 0.90 -6.04
CA ILE A 256 -8.13 0.90 -5.37
C ILE A 256 -8.27 0.50 -3.90
N VAL A 257 -9.23 1.10 -3.18
CA VAL A 257 -9.48 0.80 -1.76
C VAL A 257 -9.85 -0.67 -1.57
N ASP A 258 -10.69 -1.23 -2.43
CA ASP A 258 -11.11 -2.64 -2.34
C ASP A 258 -9.99 -3.61 -2.72
N LEU A 259 -9.14 -3.26 -3.68
CA LEU A 259 -7.89 -3.99 -3.95
C LEU A 259 -7.00 -4.03 -2.71
N MET A 260 -6.83 -2.89 -2.03
CA MET A 260 -6.03 -2.83 -0.80
C MET A 260 -6.63 -3.68 0.33
N LYS A 261 -7.95 -3.71 0.49
CA LYS A 261 -8.62 -4.63 1.44
C LYS A 261 -8.35 -6.09 1.10
N ARG A 262 -8.44 -6.47 -0.18
CA ARG A 262 -8.12 -7.84 -0.64
C ARG A 262 -6.65 -8.20 -0.37
N ILE A 263 -5.72 -7.29 -0.64
CA ILE A 263 -4.29 -7.47 -0.34
C ILE A 263 -4.07 -7.64 1.17
N ASN A 264 -4.71 -6.81 2.01
CA ASN A 264 -4.67 -6.94 3.46
C ASN A 264 -5.08 -8.34 3.94
N LEU A 265 -6.22 -8.83 3.48
CA LEU A 265 -6.71 -10.16 3.82
C LEU A 265 -5.72 -11.25 3.39
N LYS A 266 -5.27 -11.20 2.14
CA LYS A 266 -4.36 -12.19 1.55
C LYS A 266 -3.03 -12.27 2.28
N VAL A 267 -2.45 -11.10 2.62
CA VAL A 267 -1.17 -11.02 3.37
C VAL A 267 -1.32 -11.62 4.76
N ASN A 268 -2.42 -11.33 5.47
CA ASN A 268 -2.62 -11.78 6.85
C ASN A 268 -3.03 -13.25 6.93
N GLN A 269 -3.64 -13.81 5.89
CA GLN A 269 -4.04 -15.22 5.80
C GLN A 269 -2.94 -16.13 5.22
N SER A 270 -1.95 -15.58 4.53
CA SER A 270 -0.84 -16.35 3.97
C SER A 270 0.30 -16.53 4.98
N PRO A 271 0.96 -17.71 5.03
CA PRO A 271 2.10 -17.92 5.89
C PRO A 271 3.19 -16.87 5.67
N SER A 272 3.60 -16.18 6.73
CA SER A 272 4.69 -15.21 6.68
C SER A 272 6.03 -15.92 6.56
N GLN A 273 6.91 -15.45 5.66
CA GLN A 273 8.28 -15.99 5.56
C GLN A 273 9.09 -15.87 6.87
N ALA A 274 8.70 -14.95 7.76
CA ALA A 274 9.39 -14.73 9.01
C ALA A 274 8.99 -15.75 10.10
N THR A 275 7.76 -16.23 10.10
CA THR A 275 7.21 -17.08 11.18
C THR A 275 6.73 -18.44 10.67
N ASN A 276 6.64 -18.65 9.36
CA ASN A 276 6.03 -19.81 8.68
C ASN A 276 4.55 -20.06 9.09
N VAL A 277 3.93 -19.08 9.75
CA VAL A 277 2.53 -19.13 10.22
C VAL A 277 1.80 -17.91 9.64
N PRO A 278 0.51 -18.04 9.29
CA PRO A 278 -0.30 -16.90 8.92
C PRO A 278 -0.36 -15.85 10.04
N PRO A 279 -0.11 -14.55 9.71
CA PRO A 279 -0.13 -13.49 10.72
C PRO A 279 -1.43 -13.42 11.54
N ILE A 280 -2.58 -13.72 10.92
CA ILE A 280 -3.88 -13.70 11.59
C ILE A 280 -3.96 -14.69 12.76
N LEU A 281 -3.31 -15.85 12.66
CA LEU A 281 -3.30 -16.85 13.73
C LEU A 281 -2.46 -16.41 14.92
N LEU A 282 -1.28 -15.84 14.66
CA LEU A 282 -0.42 -15.30 15.72
C LEU A 282 -1.02 -14.05 16.35
N PHE A 283 -1.77 -13.28 15.58
CA PHE A 283 -2.45 -12.08 16.03
C PHE A 283 -3.51 -12.36 17.09
N GLN A 284 -4.19 -13.50 17.06
CA GLN A 284 -5.17 -13.88 18.10
C GLN A 284 -4.55 -13.83 19.52
N LYS A 285 -3.30 -14.28 19.67
CA LYS A 285 -2.56 -14.18 20.94
C LYS A 285 -2.03 -12.76 21.18
N GLU A 286 -1.49 -12.09 20.15
CA GLU A 286 -0.92 -10.76 20.31
C GLU A 286 -1.96 -9.72 20.71
N LYS A 287 -3.21 -9.88 20.27
CA LYS A 287 -4.33 -8.99 20.58
C LYS A 287 -4.55 -8.82 22.09
N GLU A 288 -4.35 -9.87 22.90
CA GLU A 288 -4.53 -9.84 24.35
C GLU A 288 -3.51 -8.93 25.07
N TYR A 289 -2.39 -8.62 24.42
CA TYR A 289 -1.30 -7.80 24.97
C TYR A 289 -1.33 -6.33 24.51
N LEU A 290 -2.29 -5.98 23.65
CA LEU A 290 -2.47 -4.60 23.22
C LEU A 290 -3.15 -3.78 24.33
N LEU A 291 -2.83 -2.50 24.40
CA LEU A 291 -3.49 -1.56 25.28
C LEU A 291 -4.93 -1.31 24.80
N PRO A 292 -5.88 -1.04 25.70
CA PRO A 292 -7.24 -0.71 25.29
C PRO A 292 -7.29 0.58 24.47
N LEU A 293 -8.28 0.69 23.60
CA LEU A 293 -8.56 1.95 22.91
C LEU A 293 -8.99 3.01 23.91
N PRO A 294 -8.61 4.30 23.72
CA PRO A 294 -9.12 5.39 24.52
C PRO A 294 -10.64 5.55 24.31
N ASN A 295 -11.26 6.38 25.13
CA ASN A 295 -12.69 6.63 25.02
C ASN A 295 -13.07 7.25 23.65
N LYS A 296 -14.34 7.11 23.28
CA LYS A 296 -14.85 7.55 21.98
C LYS A 296 -14.63 9.05 21.73
N GLN A 297 -14.73 9.89 22.77
CA GLN A 297 -14.54 11.34 22.65
C GLN A 297 -13.11 11.69 22.24
N ILE A 298 -12.09 11.02 22.82
CA ILE A 298 -10.69 11.18 22.43
C ILE A 298 -10.49 10.76 20.97
N ILE A 299 -11.01 9.59 20.57
CA ILE A 299 -10.91 9.13 19.19
C ILE A 299 -11.55 10.13 18.24
N GLU A 300 -12.75 10.61 18.54
CA GLU A 300 -13.48 11.58 17.72
C GLU A 300 -12.76 12.93 17.63
N SER A 301 -12.08 13.37 18.68
CA SER A 301 -11.32 14.63 18.66
C SER A 301 -10.18 14.61 17.62
N TYR A 302 -9.59 13.45 17.36
CA TYR A 302 -8.54 13.27 16.34
C TYR A 302 -9.09 12.90 14.96
N MET A 303 -10.25 12.25 14.87
CA MET A 303 -10.89 11.92 13.58
C MET A 303 -11.65 13.11 13.00
N ASN A 304 -12.31 13.88 13.88
CA ASN A 304 -13.02 15.10 13.53
C ASN A 304 -12.11 16.32 13.70
N CYS A 305 -10.91 16.27 13.10
CA CYS A 305 -10.07 17.46 13.15
C CYS A 305 -10.84 18.59 12.49
N ASN A 306 -11.23 19.55 13.32
CA ASN A 306 -11.82 20.81 12.92
C ASN A 306 -10.88 21.45 11.89
N ARG A 307 -11.08 21.19 10.60
CA ARG A 307 -10.34 21.90 9.55
C ARG A 307 -10.64 23.36 9.74
N GLN A 308 -9.65 24.11 10.16
CA GLN A 308 -9.77 25.56 10.25
C GLN A 308 -9.44 26.16 8.90
N THR A 309 -10.26 27.05 8.43
CA THR A 309 -10.03 27.82 7.22
C THR A 309 -10.44 29.26 7.42
N LYS A 310 -9.77 30.17 6.72
CA LYS A 310 -10.15 31.59 6.74
C LYS A 310 -11.21 31.82 5.67
N VAL A 311 -12.27 32.56 6.03
CA VAL A 311 -13.29 33.00 5.07
C VAL A 311 -12.68 34.06 4.17
N HIS A 312 -12.76 33.82 2.86
CA HIS A 312 -12.24 34.71 1.84
C HIS A 312 -13.14 35.95 1.63
N LYS A 313 -12.67 36.94 0.87
CA LYS A 313 -13.38 38.18 0.59
C LYS A 313 -14.67 37.99 -0.22
N ASP A 314 -14.77 36.89 -0.94
CA ASP A 314 -15.95 36.43 -1.71
C ASP A 314 -16.96 35.66 -0.83
N SER A 315 -16.78 35.71 0.51
CA SER A 315 -17.60 34.96 1.48
C SER A 315 -17.60 33.44 1.27
N LEU A 316 -16.53 32.91 0.69
CA LEU A 316 -16.35 31.48 0.43
C LEU A 316 -15.22 30.90 1.26
N ILE A 317 -15.34 29.62 1.56
CA ILE A 317 -14.29 28.78 2.10
C ILE A 317 -13.96 27.66 1.11
N HIS A 318 -12.73 27.15 1.16
CA HIS A 318 -12.31 26.00 0.36
C HIS A 318 -12.41 24.71 1.15
N TYR A 319 -13.10 23.72 0.57
CA TYR A 319 -13.19 22.38 1.13
C TYR A 319 -13.20 21.29 0.03
N LYS A 320 -12.28 20.32 0.09
CA LYS A 320 -12.14 19.22 -0.87
C LYS A 320 -12.14 19.62 -2.36
N GLY A 321 -11.51 20.77 -2.68
CA GLY A 321 -11.40 21.28 -4.05
C GLY A 321 -12.59 22.10 -4.54
N ASN A 322 -13.65 22.24 -3.73
CA ASN A 322 -14.83 23.04 -4.00
C ASN A 322 -14.91 24.23 -3.02
N LYS A 323 -15.73 25.23 -3.36
CA LYS A 323 -15.97 26.40 -2.53
C LYS A 323 -17.39 26.39 -1.98
N TYR A 324 -17.57 26.83 -0.72
CA TYR A 324 -18.85 26.87 -0.02
C TYR A 324 -19.05 28.20 0.66
N SER A 325 -20.25 28.75 0.60
CA SER A 325 -20.56 30.06 1.17
C SER A 325 -20.63 30.07 2.69
N VAL A 326 -20.36 31.22 3.26
CA VAL A 326 -20.48 31.52 4.69
C VAL A 326 -21.08 32.92 4.79
N PRO A 327 -21.96 33.22 5.79
CA PRO A 327 -22.50 34.56 5.92
C PRO A 327 -21.42 35.64 5.91
N PRO A 328 -21.62 36.78 5.18
CA PRO A 328 -20.59 37.81 4.93
C PRO A 328 -19.95 38.43 6.18
N LYS A 329 -20.69 38.47 7.29
CA LYS A 329 -20.18 38.94 8.60
C LYS A 329 -18.97 38.16 9.14
N TYR A 330 -18.68 36.98 8.56
CA TYR A 330 -17.53 36.16 8.94
C TYR A 330 -16.34 36.29 7.98
N ILE A 331 -16.41 37.17 6.98
CA ILE A 331 -15.28 37.44 6.08
C ILE A 331 -14.03 37.79 6.89
N GLY A 332 -12.90 37.16 6.54
CA GLY A 332 -11.61 37.35 7.21
C GLY A 332 -11.44 36.62 8.53
N LYS A 333 -12.51 36.04 9.08
CA LYS A 333 -12.46 35.21 10.31
C LYS A 333 -12.05 33.76 9.99
N THR A 334 -11.51 33.08 10.98
CA THR A 334 -11.20 31.65 10.89
C THR A 334 -12.40 30.86 11.39
N VAL A 335 -12.88 29.94 10.55
CA VAL A 335 -14.03 29.08 10.84
C VAL A 335 -13.58 27.61 10.89
N ILE A 336 -14.37 26.79 11.57
CA ILE A 336 -14.14 25.37 11.78
C ILE A 336 -15.08 24.59 10.88
N LEU A 337 -14.53 23.63 10.11
CA LEU A 337 -15.29 22.78 9.20
C LEU A 337 -15.45 21.39 9.80
N LYS A 338 -16.67 20.87 9.81
CA LYS A 338 -16.99 19.49 10.19
C LYS A 338 -17.79 18.83 9.08
N GLU A 339 -17.38 17.65 8.68
CA GLU A 339 -18.15 16.81 7.75
C GLU A 339 -18.94 15.77 8.55
N LYS A 340 -20.24 15.69 8.30
CA LYS A 340 -21.13 14.71 8.92
C LYS A 340 -22.24 14.33 7.94
N ASN A 341 -22.42 13.04 7.66
CA ASN A 341 -23.50 12.51 6.82
C ASN A 341 -23.60 13.19 5.44
N GLN A 342 -22.47 13.40 4.75
CA GLN A 342 -22.38 14.13 3.47
C GLN A 342 -22.75 15.63 3.55
N GLU A 343 -22.84 16.18 4.73
CA GLU A 343 -23.01 17.60 4.97
C GLU A 343 -21.70 18.23 5.45
N LEU A 344 -21.41 19.43 4.95
CA LEU A 344 -20.37 20.31 5.45
C LEU A 344 -20.99 21.30 6.43
N GLN A 345 -20.71 21.12 7.70
CA GLN A 345 -21.11 22.04 8.78
C GLN A 345 -19.97 23.00 9.08
N ILE A 346 -20.26 24.29 9.05
CA ILE A 346 -19.28 25.37 9.26
C ILE A 346 -19.60 26.06 10.58
N TYR A 347 -18.60 26.14 11.46
CA TYR A 347 -18.72 26.72 12.80
C TYR A 347 -17.81 27.91 12.96
N PHE A 348 -18.29 28.95 13.64
CA PHE A 348 -17.47 30.02 14.18
C PHE A 348 -17.49 29.92 15.71
N ASN A 349 -16.33 29.66 16.32
CA ASN A 349 -16.22 29.20 17.72
C ASN A 349 -17.07 27.93 17.96
N THR A 350 -18.17 28.07 18.74
CA THR A 350 -19.11 26.98 19.03
C THR A 350 -20.39 27.03 18.19
N ASP A 351 -20.63 28.15 17.50
CA ASP A 351 -21.87 28.40 16.79
C ASP A 351 -21.87 27.83 15.38
N LEU A 352 -22.88 27.05 15.04
CA LEU A 352 -23.09 26.57 13.68
C LEU A 352 -23.60 27.74 12.82
N ILE A 353 -22.81 28.14 11.81
CA ILE A 353 -23.07 29.34 11.00
C ILE A 353 -23.52 29.06 9.58
N SER A 354 -23.23 27.86 9.06
CA SER A 354 -23.69 27.43 7.74
C SER A 354 -23.67 25.91 7.61
N ILE A 355 -24.58 25.35 6.79
CA ILE A 355 -24.62 23.93 6.42
C ILE A 355 -24.75 23.85 4.91
N HIS A 356 -23.94 22.99 4.27
CA HIS A 356 -24.03 22.69 2.84
C HIS A 356 -24.07 21.20 2.62
N GLN A 357 -24.84 20.72 1.66
CA GLN A 357 -24.67 19.38 1.10
C GLN A 357 -23.36 19.33 0.33
N LEU A 358 -22.57 18.27 0.52
CA LEU A 358 -21.36 18.08 -0.29
C LEU A 358 -21.77 17.81 -1.75
N SER A 359 -21.27 18.61 -2.66
CA SER A 359 -21.56 18.52 -4.07
C SER A 359 -20.27 18.48 -4.90
N ASN A 360 -20.38 18.11 -6.18
CA ASN A 360 -19.28 18.17 -7.14
C ASN A 360 -19.13 19.57 -7.78
N ASN A 361 -20.07 20.48 -7.53
CA ASN A 361 -20.03 21.84 -8.05
C ASN A 361 -18.85 22.60 -7.47
N LYS A 362 -18.12 23.32 -8.33
CA LYS A 362 -16.94 24.09 -7.92
C LYS A 362 -17.25 25.23 -6.96
N ILE A 363 -18.47 25.81 -7.07
CA ILE A 363 -18.92 26.94 -6.26
C ILE A 363 -20.34 26.63 -5.74
N ASN A 364 -20.51 26.70 -4.43
CA ASN A 364 -21.75 26.38 -3.73
C ASN A 364 -22.12 27.56 -2.83
N TYR A 365 -23.06 28.40 -3.27
CA TYR A 365 -23.61 29.47 -2.47
C TYR A 365 -24.97 29.09 -1.89
N ASN A 366 -25.20 29.41 -0.61
CA ASN A 366 -26.55 29.55 -0.08
C ASN A 366 -27.16 30.86 -0.62
N LYS A 367 -28.43 30.83 -1.02
CA LYS A 367 -29.13 31.98 -1.61
C LYS A 367 -29.03 33.21 -0.70
N ASP A 368 -29.25 33.02 0.63
CA ASP A 368 -29.22 34.10 1.60
C ASP A 368 -27.85 34.77 1.71
N ASP A 369 -26.79 33.98 1.79
CA ASP A 369 -25.40 34.46 1.84
C ASP A 369 -25.06 35.29 0.61
N TYR A 370 -25.48 34.81 -0.60
CA TYR A 370 -25.20 35.49 -1.85
C TYR A 370 -25.99 36.79 -2.01
N THR A 371 -27.27 36.78 -1.61
CA THR A 371 -28.13 37.97 -1.59
C THR A 371 -27.57 39.05 -0.65
N GLU A 372 -27.10 38.67 0.56
CA GLU A 372 -26.47 39.59 1.52
C GLU A 372 -25.18 40.23 0.93
N ILE A 373 -24.35 39.44 0.20
CA ILE A 373 -23.16 39.98 -0.51
C ILE A 373 -23.58 41.00 -1.55
N LEU A 374 -24.55 40.69 -2.40
CA LEU A 374 -25.01 41.57 -3.46
C LEU A 374 -25.59 42.86 -2.88
N THR A 375 -26.38 42.76 -1.82
CA THR A 375 -26.97 43.91 -1.12
C THR A 375 -25.87 44.85 -0.58
N SER A 376 -24.82 44.28 0.00
CA SER A 376 -23.67 45.05 0.49
C SER A 376 -22.85 45.75 -0.61
N THR A 377 -22.85 45.14 -1.80
CA THR A 377 -22.03 45.59 -2.95
C THR A 377 -22.80 46.56 -3.86
N LEU A 378 -24.13 46.31 -4.07
CA LEU A 378 -24.98 47.03 -5.02
C LEU A 378 -25.94 48.00 -4.30
N LYS A 379 -25.41 48.96 -3.60
CA LYS A 379 -26.16 49.92 -2.75
C LYS A 379 -27.28 50.71 -3.46
N ASN A 380 -27.31 50.74 -4.80
CA ASN A 380 -28.24 51.54 -5.59
C ASN A 380 -29.33 50.72 -6.30
N LYS A 381 -29.53 49.47 -5.98
CA LYS A 381 -30.59 48.59 -6.54
C LYS A 381 -31.69 48.30 -5.54
N SER A 382 -32.92 48.06 -6.02
CA SER A 382 -33.99 47.62 -5.17
C SER A 382 -33.74 46.18 -4.68
N ILE A 383 -34.40 45.77 -3.57
CA ILE A 383 -34.25 44.42 -3.03
C ILE A 383 -34.73 43.37 -4.04
N ASP A 384 -35.82 43.62 -4.76
CA ASP A 384 -36.39 42.71 -5.78
C ASP A 384 -35.45 42.51 -6.96
N ASP A 385 -34.74 43.58 -7.41
CA ASP A 385 -33.72 43.50 -8.46
C ASP A 385 -32.51 42.68 -7.99
N ILE A 386 -32.12 42.80 -6.73
CA ILE A 386 -30.99 42.05 -6.15
C ILE A 386 -31.32 40.57 -6.04
N GLU A 387 -32.55 40.22 -5.59
CA GLU A 387 -32.99 38.82 -5.51
C GLU A 387 -33.06 38.16 -6.91
N SER A 388 -33.63 38.86 -7.88
CA SER A 388 -33.68 38.40 -9.27
C SER A 388 -32.27 38.17 -9.87
N LEU A 389 -31.34 39.07 -9.60
CA LEU A 389 -29.94 38.96 -10.00
C LEU A 389 -29.24 37.80 -9.31
N ALA A 390 -29.50 37.60 -8.00
CA ALA A 390 -28.96 36.48 -7.23
C ALA A 390 -29.40 35.13 -7.84
N GLU A 391 -30.68 34.97 -8.14
CA GLU A 391 -31.20 33.74 -8.74
C GLU A 391 -30.60 33.47 -10.14
N ALA A 392 -30.46 34.50 -10.97
CA ALA A 392 -29.87 34.37 -12.28
C ALA A 392 -28.39 33.90 -12.19
N ASN A 393 -27.60 34.49 -11.28
CA ASN A 393 -26.22 34.14 -11.10
C ASN A 393 -26.02 32.75 -10.47
N LEU A 394 -26.86 32.36 -9.50
CA LEU A 394 -26.79 31.03 -8.88
C LEU A 394 -27.02 29.93 -9.91
N LYS A 395 -27.98 30.11 -10.83
CA LYS A 395 -28.19 29.16 -11.95
C LYS A 395 -26.96 29.05 -12.86
N GLN A 396 -26.20 30.12 -13.04
CA GLN A 396 -24.94 30.08 -13.81
C GLN A 396 -23.84 29.31 -13.05
N PHE A 397 -23.74 29.49 -11.72
CA PHE A 397 -22.75 28.75 -10.92
C PHE A 397 -23.00 27.24 -10.93
N ASP A 398 -24.26 26.79 -10.98
CA ASP A 398 -24.62 25.38 -11.11
C ASP A 398 -24.22 24.77 -12.46
N ALA A 399 -24.01 25.62 -13.49
CA ALA A 399 -23.55 25.18 -14.83
C ALA A 399 -22.02 25.06 -14.94
N PHE A 400 -21.24 25.53 -13.96
CA PHE A 400 -19.81 25.32 -13.89
C PHE A 400 -19.48 23.95 -13.24
N LEU A 401 -19.56 22.89 -14.03
CA LEU A 401 -19.17 21.53 -13.69
C LEU A 401 -17.67 21.30 -13.85
#